data_fb0808c225d9c24f8423eb00c2b44ad4
#
_entry.id   fb0808c225d9c24f8423eb00c2b44ad4
#
_cell.length_a   1.000
_cell.length_b   1.000
_cell.length_c   1.000
_cell.angle_alpha   90.00
_cell.angle_beta   90.00
_cell.angle_gamma   90.00
#
_symmetry.space_group_name_H-M   'P 1'
#
loop_
_entity.id
_entity.type
_entity.pdbx_description
1 polymer ?
#
loop_
_entity_poly.entity_id
_entity_poly.type
_entity_poly.pdbx_seq_one_letter_code
_entity_poly.pdbx_strand_id
1 'polypeptide(L)'
;MTEKRPIVLIAFVAGILLLAGNMFVQSRLDNSIRENKLIDEQFVEGAPPMVAFTTVALGGFRGLIADFLWLRAISMQEQGKYFEMVQLASWIMKLQPKSTATAAYLAWNMAYNISVTYSSPADRWRWVNKGIDLYHEALLYNPNDPVLYKELGWIYQHKLGNILDDAQRYYKYQMALRMITILGKHYPDWKELAEAPATEAGLKAALKTESTFFIEMKDAGYDSLDQLS
;
A
#
# COMPACT_ATOMS: atom_id res chain seq x y z
N MET A 1 51.30 16.99 21.90
CA MET A 1 50.13 17.02 20.96
C MET A 1 50.29 16.12 19.73
N THR A 2 51.32 15.31 19.60
CA THR A 2 51.66 14.52 18.40
C THR A 2 51.16 13.06 18.38
N GLU A 3 50.77 12.50 19.51
CA GLU A 3 50.39 11.07 19.63
C GLU A 3 48.95 10.72 19.10
N LYS A 4 48.07 11.70 18.92
CA LYS A 4 46.69 11.43 18.49
C LYS A 4 46.56 11.28 16.95
N ARG A 5 47.52 11.75 16.17
CA ARG A 5 47.48 11.70 14.70
C ARG A 5 47.46 10.29 14.10
N PRO A 6 48.28 9.32 14.59
CA PRO A 6 48.27 7.96 14.06
C PRO A 6 46.96 7.22 14.40
N ILE A 7 46.36 7.46 15.56
CA ILE A 7 45.09 6.85 15.98
C ILE A 7 43.96 7.32 15.10
N VAL A 8 43.88 8.62 14.78
CA VAL A 8 42.88 9.18 13.90
C VAL A 8 43.02 8.63 12.48
N LEU A 9 44.24 8.50 11.97
CA LEU A 9 44.50 7.92 10.64
C LEU A 9 44.08 6.44 10.59
N ILE A 10 44.42 5.65 11.61
CA ILE A 10 44.02 4.23 11.72
C ILE A 10 42.49 4.10 11.79
N ALA A 11 41.83 4.92 12.60
CA ALA A 11 40.36 4.94 12.68
C ALA A 11 39.70 5.32 11.33
N PHE A 12 40.28 6.28 10.62
CA PHE A 12 39.78 6.69 9.30
C PHE A 12 39.96 5.58 8.26
N VAL A 13 41.14 4.94 8.21
CA VAL A 13 41.40 3.79 7.32
C VAL A 13 40.48 2.61 7.67
N ALA A 14 40.31 2.29 8.96
CA ALA A 14 39.38 1.26 9.39
C ALA A 14 37.94 1.57 8.97
N GLY A 15 37.49 2.82 9.10
CA GLY A 15 36.19 3.27 8.64
C GLY A 15 35.99 3.08 7.12
N ILE A 16 36.99 3.42 6.31
CA ILE A 16 36.96 3.20 4.86
C ILE A 16 36.90 1.71 4.53
N LEU A 17 37.68 0.87 5.20
CA LEU A 17 37.66 -0.58 4.99
C LEU A 17 36.31 -1.21 5.38
N LEU A 18 35.70 -0.75 6.48
CA LEU A 18 34.37 -1.19 6.88
C LEU A 18 33.31 -0.77 5.87
N LEU A 19 33.36 0.45 5.35
CA LEU A 19 32.48 0.92 4.30
C LEU A 19 32.64 0.12 3.00
N ALA A 20 33.88 -0.13 2.57
CA ALA A 20 34.17 -0.95 1.39
C ALA A 20 33.68 -2.40 1.56
N GLY A 21 33.91 -2.99 2.76
CA GLY A 21 33.39 -4.31 3.10
C GLY A 21 31.87 -4.37 3.09
N ASN A 22 31.21 -3.34 3.62
CA ASN A 22 29.76 -3.25 3.59
C ASN A 22 29.22 -3.13 2.15
N MET A 23 29.83 -2.29 1.31
CA MET A 23 29.45 -2.18 -0.12
C MET A 23 29.60 -3.51 -0.86
N PHE A 24 30.65 -4.27 -0.57
CA PHE A 24 30.86 -5.60 -1.18
C PHE A 24 29.77 -6.60 -0.75
N VAL A 25 29.46 -6.66 0.54
CA VAL A 25 28.38 -7.52 1.07
C VAL A 25 27.03 -7.12 0.48
N GLN A 26 26.75 -5.83 0.40
CA GLN A 26 25.51 -5.32 -0.20
C GLN A 26 25.39 -5.69 -1.67
N SER A 27 26.46 -5.51 -2.46
CA SER A 27 26.46 -5.90 -3.87
C SER A 27 26.15 -7.39 -4.07
N ARG A 28 26.69 -8.25 -3.20
CA ARG A 28 26.39 -9.69 -3.21
C ARG A 28 24.94 -9.98 -2.85
N LEU A 29 24.41 -9.27 -1.85
CA LEU A 29 23.03 -9.41 -1.41
C LEU A 29 22.07 -8.94 -2.50
N ASP A 30 22.31 -7.79 -3.12
CA ASP A 30 21.50 -7.24 -4.20
C ASP A 30 21.44 -8.17 -5.41
N ASN A 31 22.58 -8.76 -5.78
CA ASN A 31 22.62 -9.77 -6.85
C ASN A 31 21.79 -10.99 -6.51
N SER A 32 21.90 -11.49 -5.27
CA SER A 32 21.09 -12.62 -4.81
C SER A 32 19.58 -12.31 -4.79
N ILE A 33 19.23 -11.09 -4.41
CA ILE A 33 17.83 -10.60 -4.40
C ILE A 33 17.27 -10.56 -5.82
N ARG A 34 18.06 -10.07 -6.80
CA ARG A 34 17.67 -10.01 -8.23
C ARG A 34 17.56 -11.40 -8.84
N GLU A 35 18.56 -12.26 -8.64
CA GLU A 35 18.57 -13.63 -9.14
C GLU A 35 17.37 -14.45 -8.66
N ASN A 36 16.97 -14.25 -7.39
CA ASN A 36 15.84 -14.95 -6.80
C ASN A 36 14.52 -14.20 -6.95
N LYS A 37 14.47 -13.09 -7.70
CA LYS A 37 13.26 -12.27 -7.92
C LYS A 37 12.52 -11.92 -6.61
N LEU A 38 13.28 -11.65 -5.55
CA LEU A 38 12.71 -11.35 -4.24
C LEU A 38 12.11 -9.94 -4.16
N ILE A 39 12.46 -9.08 -5.12
CA ILE A 39 11.95 -7.70 -5.24
C ILE A 39 11.68 -7.43 -6.72
N ASP A 40 10.50 -6.93 -7.03
CA ASP A 40 10.16 -6.46 -8.37
C ASP A 40 10.77 -5.08 -8.59
N GLU A 41 11.45 -4.86 -9.73
CA GLU A 41 12.15 -3.58 -10.03
C GLU A 41 11.16 -2.41 -10.27
N GLN A 42 9.89 -2.71 -10.50
CA GLN A 42 8.82 -1.71 -10.72
C GLN A 42 8.53 -0.81 -9.51
N PHE A 43 9.06 -1.14 -8.33
CA PHE A 43 8.80 -0.40 -7.09
C PHE A 43 9.40 1.00 -7.00
N VAL A 44 10.38 1.31 -7.86
CA VAL A 44 11.04 2.63 -7.85
C VAL A 44 10.29 3.64 -8.72
N GLU A 45 9.43 3.17 -9.64
CA GLU A 45 8.58 4.02 -10.46
C GLU A 45 7.50 4.69 -9.58
N GLY A 46 7.51 6.02 -9.56
CA GLY A 46 6.57 6.84 -8.80
C GLY A 46 6.96 7.11 -7.34
N ALA A 47 8.11 6.61 -6.86
CA ALA A 47 8.67 7.07 -5.58
C ALA A 47 9.26 8.48 -5.73
N PRO A 48 9.21 9.35 -4.68
CA PRO A 48 9.91 10.61 -4.71
C PRO A 48 11.39 10.44 -5.06
N PRO A 49 12.01 11.36 -5.83
CA PRO A 49 13.40 11.22 -6.30
C PRO A 49 14.40 10.93 -5.17
N MET A 50 14.20 11.50 -4.00
CA MET A 50 15.01 11.25 -2.82
C MET A 50 14.92 9.80 -2.35
N VAL A 51 13.70 9.22 -2.33
CA VAL A 51 13.47 7.82 -1.92
C VAL A 51 14.04 6.86 -2.96
N ALA A 52 13.83 7.14 -4.25
CA ALA A 52 14.41 6.37 -5.34
C ALA A 52 15.95 6.40 -5.27
N PHE A 53 16.56 7.59 -5.11
CA PHE A 53 18.01 7.75 -4.99
C PHE A 53 18.55 6.98 -3.78
N THR A 54 17.95 7.14 -2.59
CA THR A 54 18.41 6.47 -1.38
C THR A 54 18.24 4.96 -1.46
N THR A 55 17.18 4.47 -2.12
CA THR A 55 16.97 3.03 -2.34
C THR A 55 18.05 2.44 -3.25
N VAL A 56 18.37 3.10 -4.34
CA VAL A 56 19.41 2.66 -5.29
C VAL A 56 20.81 2.84 -4.71
N ALA A 57 21.10 4.00 -4.10
CA ALA A 57 22.42 4.32 -3.59
C ALA A 57 22.76 3.60 -2.28
N LEU A 58 21.78 3.36 -1.44
CA LEU A 58 21.97 2.81 -0.09
C LEU A 58 21.56 1.34 0.05
N GLY A 59 20.95 0.72 -0.98
CA GLY A 59 20.62 -0.72 -1.02
C GLY A 59 20.03 -1.25 0.29
N GLY A 60 20.86 -1.90 1.11
CA GLY A 60 20.44 -2.51 2.39
C GLY A 60 19.93 -1.54 3.47
N PHE A 61 20.06 -0.22 3.28
CA PHE A 61 19.51 0.76 4.24
C PHE A 61 18.01 1.04 4.04
N ARG A 62 17.35 0.37 3.09
CA ARG A 62 15.89 0.51 2.89
C ARG A 62 15.09 0.27 4.17
N GLY A 63 15.46 -0.73 4.96
CA GLY A 63 14.85 -1.01 6.25
C GLY A 63 14.96 0.18 7.20
N LEU A 64 16.17 0.71 7.37
CA LEU A 64 16.42 1.86 8.26
C LEU A 64 15.65 3.12 7.81
N ILE A 65 15.54 3.32 6.50
CA ILE A 65 14.76 4.45 5.96
C ILE A 65 13.27 4.23 6.27
N ALA A 66 12.75 3.02 6.04
CA ALA A 66 11.38 2.68 6.36
C ALA A 66 11.08 2.85 7.85
N ASP A 67 11.98 2.42 8.74
CA ASP A 67 11.86 2.59 10.19
C ASP A 67 11.83 4.07 10.59
N PHE A 68 12.70 4.88 9.99
CA PHE A 68 12.69 6.34 10.22
C PHE A 68 11.39 6.99 9.75
N LEU A 69 10.91 6.62 8.56
CA LEU A 69 9.64 7.11 8.03
C LEU A 69 8.46 6.66 8.91
N TRP A 70 8.55 5.45 9.47
CA TRP A 70 7.56 4.91 10.39
C TRP A 70 7.47 5.73 11.68
N LEU A 71 8.60 5.99 12.34
CA LEU A 71 8.66 6.86 13.53
C LEU A 71 8.10 8.26 13.23
N ARG A 72 8.41 8.80 12.05
CA ARG A 72 7.88 10.09 11.63
C ARG A 72 6.37 10.02 11.36
N ALA A 73 5.85 8.94 10.77
CA ALA A 73 4.43 8.76 10.53
C ALA A 73 3.63 8.72 11.84
N ILE A 74 4.13 8.03 12.87
CA ILE A 74 3.55 8.02 14.21
C ILE A 74 3.52 9.43 14.79
N SER A 75 4.64 10.16 14.72
CA SER A 75 4.70 11.55 15.19
C SER A 75 3.73 12.48 14.44
N MET A 76 3.54 12.28 13.13
CA MET A 76 2.54 13.05 12.37
C MET A 76 1.10 12.71 12.79
N GLN A 77 0.83 11.45 13.10
CA GLN A 77 -0.47 11.02 13.63
C GLN A 77 -0.78 11.71 14.98
N GLU A 78 0.18 11.73 15.91
CA GLU A 78 0.05 12.38 17.21
C GLU A 78 -0.19 13.89 17.08
N GLN A 79 0.37 14.52 16.05
CA GLN A 79 0.18 15.94 15.74
C GLN A 79 -1.11 16.23 14.96
N GLY A 80 -1.92 15.21 14.62
CA GLY A 80 -3.12 15.35 13.80
C GLY A 80 -2.85 15.67 12.31
N LYS A 81 -1.60 15.52 11.86
CA LYS A 81 -1.18 15.75 10.46
C LYS A 81 -1.41 14.51 9.60
N TYR A 82 -2.67 14.17 9.41
CA TYR A 82 -3.07 12.91 8.80
C TYR A 82 -2.73 12.79 7.31
N PHE A 83 -2.72 13.90 6.57
CA PHE A 83 -2.35 13.87 5.15
C PHE A 83 -0.88 13.52 4.95
N GLU A 84 -0.01 14.14 5.74
CA GLU A 84 1.43 13.86 5.73
C GLU A 84 1.71 12.43 6.18
N MET A 85 0.99 11.95 7.20
CA MET A 85 1.09 10.57 7.67
C MET A 85 0.75 9.58 6.54
N VAL A 86 -0.35 9.80 5.80
CA VAL A 86 -0.74 8.94 4.67
C VAL A 86 0.31 8.93 3.58
N GLN A 87 0.90 10.07 3.28
CA GLN A 87 1.99 10.14 2.29
C GLN A 87 3.22 9.38 2.74
N LEU A 88 3.61 9.49 4.00
CA LEU A 88 4.70 8.69 4.57
C LEU A 88 4.38 7.18 4.53
N ALA A 89 3.13 6.82 4.83
CA ALA A 89 2.65 5.44 4.73
C ALA A 89 2.83 4.87 3.32
N SER A 90 2.43 5.61 2.29
CA SER A 90 2.64 5.22 0.89
C SER A 90 4.12 5.03 0.55
N TRP A 91 5.01 5.87 1.08
CA TRP A 91 6.45 5.71 0.87
C TRP A 91 7.01 4.49 1.59
N ILE A 92 6.56 4.21 2.82
CA ILE A 92 6.95 3.00 3.56
C ILE A 92 6.52 1.75 2.78
N MET A 93 5.29 1.73 2.26
CA MET A 93 4.80 0.64 1.43
C MET A 93 5.67 0.42 0.18
N LYS A 94 6.06 1.50 -0.51
CA LYS A 94 6.97 1.41 -1.66
C LYS A 94 8.37 0.90 -1.30
N LEU A 95 8.87 1.23 -0.12
CA LEU A 95 10.17 0.73 0.37
C LEU A 95 10.10 -0.73 0.83
N GLN A 96 8.99 -1.13 1.43
CA GLN A 96 8.78 -2.46 2.00
C GLN A 96 7.42 -3.05 1.59
N PRO A 97 7.19 -3.32 0.30
CA PRO A 97 5.88 -3.77 -0.21
C PRO A 97 5.45 -5.13 0.34
N LYS A 98 6.40 -5.94 0.78
CA LYS A 98 6.12 -7.23 1.42
C LYS A 98 5.86 -7.13 2.93
N SER A 99 5.91 -5.93 3.52
CA SER A 99 5.59 -5.71 4.92
C SER A 99 4.07 -5.60 5.13
N THR A 100 3.39 -6.74 5.17
CA THR A 100 1.94 -6.83 5.35
C THR A 100 1.49 -6.23 6.67
N ALA A 101 2.29 -6.37 7.73
CA ALA A 101 2.01 -5.77 9.04
C ALA A 101 1.96 -4.24 8.97
N THR A 102 2.85 -3.61 8.20
CA THR A 102 2.86 -2.15 7.98
C THR A 102 1.59 -1.70 7.29
N ALA A 103 1.22 -2.37 6.19
CA ALA A 103 0.01 -2.08 5.44
C ALA A 103 -1.23 -2.22 6.32
N ALA A 104 -1.34 -3.34 7.04
CA ALA A 104 -2.47 -3.63 7.91
C ALA A 104 -2.61 -2.56 9.02
N TYR A 105 -1.52 -2.20 9.68
CA TYR A 105 -1.56 -1.16 10.73
C TYR A 105 -2.00 0.19 10.19
N LEU A 106 -1.44 0.64 9.07
CA LEU A 106 -1.75 1.94 8.50
C LEU A 106 -3.18 2.01 7.99
N ALA A 107 -3.63 1.00 7.25
CA ALA A 107 -5.00 0.91 6.75
C ALA A 107 -6.01 0.87 7.91
N TRP A 108 -5.71 0.11 8.95
CA TRP A 108 -6.53 0.06 10.16
C TRP A 108 -6.62 1.44 10.86
N ASN A 109 -5.49 2.13 11.01
CA ASN A 109 -5.47 3.48 11.57
C ASN A 109 -6.33 4.46 10.76
N MET A 110 -6.26 4.43 9.44
CA MET A 110 -7.10 5.26 8.57
C MET A 110 -8.57 4.97 8.79
N ALA A 111 -8.96 3.70 8.79
CA ALA A 111 -10.36 3.29 8.89
C ALA A 111 -10.96 3.48 10.27
N TYR A 112 -10.19 3.30 11.34
CA TYR A 112 -10.72 3.26 12.70
C TYR A 112 -10.32 4.46 13.56
N ASN A 113 -9.07 4.92 13.51
CA ASN A 113 -8.58 6.00 14.37
C ASN A 113 -8.79 7.38 13.74
N ILE A 114 -8.41 7.53 12.48
CA ILE A 114 -8.46 8.83 11.81
C ILE A 114 -9.89 9.16 11.38
N SER A 115 -10.61 8.21 10.81
CA SER A 115 -11.97 8.45 10.32
C SER A 115 -12.90 9.02 11.38
N VAL A 116 -12.78 8.55 12.63
CA VAL A 116 -13.66 8.99 13.73
C VAL A 116 -13.34 10.36 14.28
N THR A 117 -12.21 10.97 13.91
CA THR A 117 -11.88 12.36 14.28
C THR A 117 -12.69 13.38 13.49
N TYR A 118 -13.34 12.96 12.41
CA TYR A 118 -14.18 13.81 11.58
C TYR A 118 -15.66 13.66 11.95
N SER A 119 -16.39 14.76 11.97
CA SER A 119 -17.83 14.76 12.22
C SER A 119 -18.64 14.48 10.96
N SER A 120 -18.14 14.87 9.77
CA SER A 120 -18.82 14.65 8.50
C SER A 120 -18.74 13.19 8.06
N PRO A 121 -19.88 12.51 7.76
CA PRO A 121 -19.87 11.15 7.22
C PRO A 121 -19.07 11.02 5.92
N ALA A 122 -19.05 12.06 5.08
CA ALA A 122 -18.29 12.07 3.83
C ALA A 122 -16.79 12.08 4.06
N ASP A 123 -16.31 12.87 5.04
CA ASP A 123 -14.88 12.90 5.38
C ASP A 123 -14.45 11.61 6.08
N ARG A 124 -15.32 11.06 6.95
CA ARG A 124 -15.10 9.73 7.54
C ARG A 124 -14.97 8.66 6.46
N TRP A 125 -15.85 8.66 5.47
CA TRP A 125 -15.78 7.73 4.35
C TRP A 125 -14.47 7.84 3.56
N ARG A 126 -13.99 9.04 3.28
CA ARG A 126 -12.71 9.23 2.60
C ARG A 126 -11.57 8.48 3.29
N TRP A 127 -11.53 8.50 4.61
CA TRP A 127 -10.49 7.82 5.37
C TRP A 127 -10.71 6.31 5.42
N VAL A 128 -11.94 5.87 5.59
CA VAL A 128 -12.29 4.45 5.53
C VAL A 128 -11.94 3.87 4.15
N ASN A 129 -12.32 4.56 3.08
CA ASN A 129 -12.02 4.13 1.71
C ASN A 129 -10.51 4.10 1.44
N LYS A 130 -9.75 5.10 1.91
CA LYS A 130 -8.27 5.08 1.80
C LYS A 130 -7.66 3.87 2.52
N GLY A 131 -8.19 3.46 3.66
CA GLY A 131 -7.78 2.25 4.35
C GLY A 131 -8.06 1.00 3.51
N ILE A 132 -9.23 0.91 2.90
CA ILE A 132 -9.61 -0.18 2.00
C ILE A 132 -8.68 -0.21 0.78
N ASP A 133 -8.46 0.94 0.14
CA ASP A 133 -7.59 1.04 -1.05
C ASP A 133 -6.14 0.64 -0.71
N LEU A 134 -5.65 0.98 0.48
CA LEU A 134 -4.32 0.56 0.95
C LEU A 134 -4.22 -0.96 1.13
N TYR A 135 -5.27 -1.62 1.62
CA TYR A 135 -5.31 -3.09 1.67
C TYR A 135 -5.29 -3.71 0.27
N HIS A 136 -6.06 -3.16 -0.67
CA HIS A 136 -6.02 -3.63 -2.06
C HIS A 136 -4.63 -3.44 -2.67
N GLU A 137 -4.00 -2.28 -2.48
CA GLU A 137 -2.61 -2.04 -2.92
C GLU A 137 -1.64 -3.07 -2.31
N ALA A 138 -1.74 -3.35 -1.01
CA ALA A 138 -0.90 -4.34 -0.35
C ALA A 138 -1.12 -5.77 -0.88
N LEU A 139 -2.34 -6.12 -1.27
CA LEU A 139 -2.69 -7.41 -1.84
C LEU A 139 -2.11 -7.60 -3.25
N LEU A 140 -1.89 -6.53 -4.04
CA LEU A 140 -1.20 -6.63 -5.33
C LEU A 140 0.22 -7.20 -5.16
N TYR A 141 0.89 -6.86 -4.05
CA TYR A 141 2.24 -7.32 -3.75
C TYR A 141 2.29 -8.61 -2.92
N ASN A 142 1.20 -8.92 -2.24
CA ASN A 142 1.08 -10.08 -1.33
C ASN A 142 -0.26 -10.81 -1.57
N PRO A 143 -0.49 -11.35 -2.78
CA PRO A 143 -1.82 -11.83 -3.19
C PRO A 143 -2.33 -13.02 -2.38
N ASN A 144 -1.47 -13.71 -1.65
CA ASN A 144 -1.83 -14.88 -0.84
C ASN A 144 -1.70 -14.64 0.67
N ASP A 145 -1.59 -13.37 1.12
CA ASP A 145 -1.43 -13.08 2.54
C ASP A 145 -2.79 -13.13 3.26
N PRO A 146 -3.00 -14.11 4.17
CA PRO A 146 -4.28 -14.28 4.85
C PRO A 146 -4.59 -13.15 5.84
N VAL A 147 -3.57 -12.44 6.33
CA VAL A 147 -3.75 -11.33 7.28
C VAL A 147 -4.40 -10.16 6.58
N LEU A 148 -3.93 -9.82 5.37
CA LEU A 148 -4.51 -8.72 4.59
C LEU A 148 -5.97 -9.00 4.23
N TYR A 149 -6.31 -10.21 3.78
CA TYR A 149 -7.70 -10.59 3.50
C TYR A 149 -8.58 -10.56 4.75
N LYS A 150 -8.06 -11.07 5.86
CA LYS A 150 -8.79 -11.05 7.15
C LYS A 150 -9.08 -9.61 7.59
N GLU A 151 -8.07 -8.75 7.58
CA GLU A 151 -8.23 -7.37 8.04
C GLU A 151 -9.12 -6.54 7.10
N LEU A 152 -9.00 -6.75 5.78
CA LEU A 152 -9.90 -6.15 4.79
C LEU A 152 -11.35 -6.64 5.00
N GLY A 153 -11.55 -7.94 5.15
CA GLY A 153 -12.85 -8.53 5.47
C GLY A 153 -13.43 -7.98 6.77
N TRP A 154 -12.59 -7.75 7.79
CA TRP A 154 -12.99 -7.13 9.04
C TRP A 154 -13.49 -5.70 8.85
N ILE A 155 -12.84 -4.88 8.01
CA ILE A 155 -13.36 -3.54 7.69
C ILE A 155 -14.75 -3.63 7.06
N TYR A 156 -14.94 -4.50 6.07
CA TYR A 156 -16.25 -4.67 5.44
C TYR A 156 -17.32 -5.13 6.44
N GLN A 157 -17.03 -6.11 7.27
CA GLN A 157 -17.96 -6.65 8.22
C GLN A 157 -18.24 -5.69 9.39
N HIS A 158 -17.18 -5.19 10.01
CA HIS A 158 -17.28 -4.45 11.27
C HIS A 158 -17.45 -2.94 11.05
N LYS A 159 -16.65 -2.31 10.17
CA LYS A 159 -16.72 -0.86 9.97
C LYS A 159 -17.89 -0.45 9.08
N LEU A 160 -18.12 -1.17 7.99
CA LEU A 160 -19.19 -0.85 7.04
C LEU A 160 -20.50 -1.58 7.40
N GLY A 161 -20.42 -2.86 7.71
CA GLY A 161 -21.58 -3.73 7.91
C GLY A 161 -22.31 -3.50 9.24
N ASN A 162 -21.59 -3.17 10.31
CA ASN A 162 -22.14 -3.00 11.63
C ASN A 162 -22.90 -1.68 11.80
N ILE A 163 -23.67 -1.56 12.90
CA ILE A 163 -24.46 -0.38 13.28
C ILE A 163 -23.70 0.53 14.28
N LEU A 164 -22.51 0.14 14.72
CA LEU A 164 -21.77 0.82 15.79
C LEU A 164 -21.19 2.18 15.38
N ASP A 165 -20.96 2.40 14.09
CA ASP A 165 -20.45 3.68 13.58
C ASP A 165 -21.63 4.55 13.11
N ASP A 166 -21.71 5.78 13.59
CA ASP A 166 -22.79 6.72 13.25
C ASP A 166 -22.89 7.00 11.74
N ALA A 167 -21.76 6.91 11.03
CA ALA A 167 -21.69 7.12 9.59
C ALA A 167 -21.95 5.81 8.76
N GLN A 168 -22.26 4.69 9.39
CA GLN A 168 -22.39 3.38 8.74
C GLN A 168 -23.40 3.38 7.57
N ARG A 169 -24.49 4.15 7.68
CA ARG A 169 -25.49 4.26 6.58
C ARG A 169 -24.87 4.92 5.35
N TYR A 170 -24.04 5.94 5.56
CA TYR A 170 -23.32 6.61 4.47
C TYR A 170 -22.28 5.68 3.83
N TYR A 171 -21.55 4.90 4.62
CA TYR A 171 -20.60 3.92 4.10
C TYR A 171 -21.30 2.88 3.23
N LYS A 172 -22.40 2.31 3.71
CA LYS A 172 -23.21 1.33 2.95
C LYS A 172 -23.72 1.93 1.63
N TYR A 173 -24.17 3.18 1.66
CA TYR A 173 -24.62 3.89 0.46
C TYR A 173 -23.48 4.06 -0.54
N GLN A 174 -22.33 4.55 -0.10
CA GLN A 174 -21.16 4.72 -0.97
C GLN A 174 -20.66 3.38 -1.53
N MET A 175 -20.66 2.34 -0.71
CA MET A 175 -20.30 0.99 -1.17
C MET A 175 -21.30 0.45 -2.18
N ALA A 176 -22.59 0.68 -1.98
CA ALA A 176 -23.62 0.31 -2.95
C ALA A 176 -23.44 1.03 -4.29
N LEU A 177 -23.10 2.32 -4.28
CA LEU A 177 -22.79 3.07 -5.51
C LEU A 177 -21.58 2.46 -6.21
N ARG A 178 -20.50 2.14 -5.49
CA ARG A 178 -19.31 1.47 -6.04
C ARG A 178 -19.67 0.11 -6.65
N MET A 179 -20.48 -0.68 -5.97
CA MET A 179 -20.93 -1.99 -6.47
C MET A 179 -21.83 -1.87 -7.71
N ILE A 180 -22.68 -0.84 -7.78
CA ILE A 180 -23.49 -0.58 -8.97
C ILE A 180 -22.59 -0.24 -10.17
N THR A 181 -21.58 0.60 -9.97
CA THR A 181 -20.63 0.96 -11.03
C THR A 181 -19.88 -0.27 -11.54
N ILE A 182 -19.47 -1.17 -10.65
CA ILE A 182 -18.73 -2.40 -11.01
C ILE A 182 -19.66 -3.45 -11.63
N LEU A 183 -20.86 -3.65 -11.07
CA LEU A 183 -21.75 -4.76 -11.42
C LEU A 183 -22.93 -4.36 -12.30
N GLY A 184 -23.14 -3.07 -12.52
CA GLY A 184 -24.27 -2.55 -13.28
C GLY A 184 -25.64 -2.81 -12.64
N LYS A 185 -25.70 -3.25 -11.38
CA LYS A 185 -26.91 -3.66 -10.65
C LYS A 185 -26.90 -3.16 -9.21
N HIS A 186 -28.09 -2.80 -8.69
CA HIS A 186 -28.27 -2.42 -7.28
C HIS A 186 -28.05 -3.60 -6.30
N TYR A 187 -28.33 -4.82 -6.76
CA TYR A 187 -28.13 -6.05 -5.98
C TYR A 187 -27.30 -7.01 -6.80
N PRO A 188 -26.12 -7.43 -6.28
CA PRO A 188 -25.31 -8.44 -6.97
C PRO A 188 -26.07 -9.77 -7.02
N ASP A 189 -26.09 -10.39 -8.17
CA ASP A 189 -26.43 -11.80 -8.28
C ASP A 189 -25.19 -12.61 -7.86
N TRP A 190 -25.21 -13.10 -6.62
CA TRP A 190 -24.10 -13.84 -6.06
C TRP A 190 -23.77 -15.11 -6.85
N LYS A 191 -24.77 -15.71 -7.50
CA LYS A 191 -24.56 -16.88 -8.34
C LYS A 191 -23.85 -16.48 -9.62
N GLU A 192 -24.29 -15.41 -10.27
CA GLU A 192 -23.64 -14.87 -11.47
C GLU A 192 -22.18 -14.47 -11.18
N LEU A 193 -21.92 -13.88 -10.01
CA LEU A 193 -20.55 -13.55 -9.58
C LEU A 193 -19.70 -14.78 -9.28
N ALA A 194 -20.26 -15.81 -8.65
CA ALA A 194 -19.53 -17.04 -8.35
C ALA A 194 -19.20 -17.85 -9.62
N GLU A 195 -20.02 -17.72 -10.65
CA GLU A 195 -19.86 -18.36 -11.95
C GLU A 195 -19.09 -17.46 -12.95
N ALA A 196 -18.77 -16.21 -12.57
CA ALA A 196 -18.06 -15.27 -13.42
C ALA A 196 -16.67 -15.81 -13.80
N PRO A 197 -16.25 -15.62 -15.05
CA PRO A 197 -14.91 -16.04 -15.47
C PRO A 197 -13.81 -15.32 -14.69
N ALA A 198 -12.82 -16.06 -14.22
CA ALA A 198 -11.69 -15.53 -13.43
C ALA A 198 -10.65 -14.76 -14.28
N THR A 199 -10.84 -14.69 -15.60
CA THR A 199 -9.90 -14.03 -16.53
C THR A 199 -10.57 -12.89 -17.27
N GLU A 200 -9.82 -11.83 -17.59
CA GLU A 200 -10.29 -10.70 -18.39
C GLU A 200 -10.87 -11.15 -19.75
N ALA A 201 -10.20 -12.07 -20.43
CA ALA A 201 -10.65 -12.60 -21.72
C ALA A 201 -11.98 -13.35 -21.58
N GLY A 202 -12.15 -14.14 -20.53
CA GLY A 202 -13.39 -14.85 -20.23
C GLY A 202 -14.51 -13.87 -19.86
N LEU A 203 -14.21 -12.84 -19.08
CA LEU A 203 -15.18 -11.82 -18.70
C LEU A 203 -15.63 -10.99 -19.91
N LYS A 204 -14.71 -10.60 -20.79
CA LYS A 204 -15.03 -9.93 -22.07
C LYS A 204 -15.89 -10.80 -23.01
N ALA A 205 -15.66 -12.11 -23.00
CA ALA A 205 -16.47 -13.04 -23.78
C ALA A 205 -17.89 -13.24 -23.20
N ALA A 206 -18.02 -13.21 -21.87
CA ALA A 206 -19.30 -13.35 -21.18
C ALA A 206 -20.11 -12.04 -21.16
N LEU A 207 -19.45 -10.90 -21.02
CA LEU A 207 -20.05 -9.59 -21.17
C LEU A 207 -20.08 -9.27 -22.66
N LYS A 208 -21.28 -9.25 -23.25
CA LYS A 208 -21.45 -8.80 -24.63
C LYS A 208 -20.75 -7.44 -24.79
N THR A 209 -20.06 -7.26 -25.92
CA THR A 209 -19.18 -6.12 -26.26
C THR A 209 -19.81 -4.72 -26.10
N GLU A 210 -21.12 -4.64 -25.88
CA GLU A 210 -21.90 -3.43 -25.67
C GLU A 210 -22.33 -3.23 -24.19
N SER A 211 -21.73 -3.95 -23.25
CA SER A 211 -22.10 -3.76 -21.84
C SER A 211 -21.66 -2.37 -21.38
N THR A 212 -22.58 -1.62 -20.78
CA THR A 212 -22.34 -0.32 -20.15
C THR A 212 -21.15 -0.33 -19.19
N PHE A 213 -20.84 -1.49 -18.60
CA PHE A 213 -19.70 -1.70 -17.71
C PHE A 213 -18.36 -1.25 -18.30
N PHE A 214 -18.02 -1.66 -19.54
CA PHE A 214 -16.74 -1.26 -20.14
C PHE A 214 -16.71 0.22 -20.54
N ILE A 215 -17.87 0.80 -20.87
CA ILE A 215 -17.98 2.24 -21.15
C ILE A 215 -17.78 3.02 -19.87
N GLU A 216 -18.48 2.64 -18.80
CA GLU A 216 -18.38 3.29 -17.49
C GLU A 216 -17.00 3.12 -16.86
N MET A 217 -16.36 1.95 -17.03
CA MET A 217 -14.98 1.70 -16.63
C MET A 217 -14.02 2.68 -17.31
N LYS A 218 -14.18 2.86 -18.61
CA LYS A 218 -13.35 3.76 -19.42
C LYS A 218 -13.59 5.23 -19.09
N ASP A 219 -14.85 5.61 -18.87
CA ASP A 219 -15.23 6.96 -18.43
C ASP A 219 -14.72 7.27 -17.01
N ALA A 220 -14.58 6.24 -16.17
CA ALA A 220 -13.94 6.33 -14.86
C ALA A 220 -12.39 6.37 -14.91
N GLY A 221 -11.79 6.28 -16.12
CA GLY A 221 -10.35 6.38 -16.32
C GLY A 221 -9.59 5.05 -16.20
N TYR A 222 -10.30 3.91 -16.26
CA TYR A 222 -9.69 2.58 -16.23
C TYR A 222 -9.65 1.99 -17.65
N ASP A 223 -8.46 1.72 -18.17
CA ASP A 223 -8.30 1.17 -19.53
C ASP A 223 -8.35 -0.37 -19.57
N SER A 224 -8.20 -1.04 -18.42
CA SER A 224 -8.25 -2.51 -18.30
C SER A 224 -8.84 -2.95 -16.97
N LEU A 225 -9.31 -4.21 -16.91
CA LEU A 225 -9.81 -4.82 -15.66
C LEU A 225 -8.72 -4.95 -14.60
N ASP A 226 -7.46 -5.08 -15.01
CA ASP A 226 -6.32 -5.15 -14.08
C ASP A 226 -6.13 -3.87 -13.26
N GLN A 227 -6.65 -2.75 -13.75
CA GLN A 227 -6.64 -1.47 -13.03
C GLN A 227 -7.78 -1.35 -12.01
N LEU A 228 -8.76 -2.27 -12.05
CA LEU A 228 -9.86 -2.33 -11.09
C LEU A 228 -9.60 -3.28 -9.92
N SER A 229 -8.58 -4.13 -10.04
CA SER A 229 -8.25 -5.17 -9.05
C SER A 229 -7.38 -4.67 -7.88
#